data_65889f498cdd563ed46d72f6ed10aae6
#
_entry.id   65889f498cdd563ed46d72f6ed10aae6
#
_cell.length_a   1.000
_cell.length_b   1.000
_cell.length_c   1.000
_cell.angle_alpha   90.00
_cell.angle_beta   90.00
_cell.angle_gamma   90.00
#
_symmetry.space_group_name_H-M   'P 1'
#
loop_
_entity.id
_entity.type
_entity.pdbx_description
1 polymer ?
#
loop_
_entity_poly.entity_id
_entity_poly.type
_entity_poly.pdbx_seq_one_letter_code
_entity_poly.pdbx_strand_id
1 'polypeptide(L)'
;MTITIRNLVENDLEFLVEVRNECRHFLHNATEFSLEGCRDWFKRTNPRFYAIENNGIRIGYFRTSEWQQDSCWVGGDLHRNYRGKGLMKAAYFELFEKLKKLNVKTVFLSVLSFNEVAFNLYKRLGFQTLSITDVQQSGTNKLTNSIQMVKEL
;
A
#
# COMPACT_ATOMS: atom_id res chain seq x y z
N MET A 1 4.65 -2.27 -21.43
CA MET A 1 4.46 -1.95 -19.99
C MET A 1 5.71 -2.36 -19.22
N THR A 2 6.37 -1.41 -18.59
CA THR A 2 7.55 -1.66 -17.76
C THR A 2 7.30 -1.09 -16.36
N ILE A 3 6.97 -1.95 -15.42
CA ILE A 3 6.74 -1.56 -14.03
C ILE A 3 8.06 -1.64 -13.28
N THR A 4 8.41 -0.58 -12.60
CA THR A 4 9.58 -0.50 -11.72
C THR A 4 9.19 0.02 -10.35
N ILE A 5 9.93 -0.43 -9.34
CA ILE A 5 9.76 -0.04 -7.93
C ILE A 5 11.09 0.56 -7.47
N ARG A 6 11.05 1.76 -6.96
CA ARG A 6 12.22 2.43 -6.38
C ARG A 6 11.91 3.03 -5.02
N ASN A 7 12.94 3.34 -4.25
CA ASN A 7 12.73 4.03 -2.98
C ASN A 7 12.00 5.35 -3.20
N LEU A 8 11.02 5.61 -2.34
CA LEU A 8 10.30 6.88 -2.31
C LEU A 8 11.18 7.93 -1.64
N VAL A 9 11.28 9.09 -2.27
CA VAL A 9 12.08 10.22 -1.78
C VAL A 9 11.21 11.44 -1.54
N GLU A 10 11.77 12.48 -0.94
CA GLU A 10 10.99 13.67 -0.55
C GLU A 10 10.25 14.31 -1.74
N ASN A 11 10.84 14.31 -2.94
CA ASN A 11 10.19 14.84 -4.14
C ASN A 11 8.92 14.06 -4.55
N ASP A 12 8.72 12.87 -4.03
CA ASP A 12 7.54 12.06 -4.32
C ASP A 12 6.36 12.37 -3.39
N LEU A 13 6.56 13.14 -2.32
CA LEU A 13 5.55 13.30 -1.27
C LEU A 13 4.31 14.06 -1.74
N GLU A 14 4.45 15.03 -2.62
CA GLU A 14 3.30 15.74 -3.20
C GLU A 14 2.40 14.78 -3.97
N PHE A 15 2.99 13.92 -4.78
CA PHE A 15 2.27 12.88 -5.52
C PHE A 15 1.65 11.85 -4.55
N LEU A 16 2.39 11.44 -3.53
CA LEU A 16 1.88 10.50 -2.52
C LEU A 16 0.64 11.06 -1.84
N VAL A 17 0.68 12.32 -1.41
CA VAL A 17 -0.46 12.97 -0.73
C VAL A 17 -1.67 13.03 -1.66
N GLU A 18 -1.48 13.38 -2.91
CA GLU A 18 -2.56 13.41 -3.91
C GLU A 18 -3.21 12.03 -4.04
N VAL A 19 -2.43 11.00 -4.29
CA VAL A 19 -2.95 9.63 -4.46
C VAL A 19 -3.61 9.13 -3.18
N ARG A 20 -2.96 9.32 -2.04
CA ARG A 20 -3.45 8.86 -0.75
C ARG A 20 -4.79 9.52 -0.41
N ASN A 21 -4.93 10.82 -0.64
CA ASN A 21 -6.18 11.52 -0.34
C ASN A 21 -7.31 11.10 -1.27
N GLU A 22 -7.03 10.77 -2.52
CA GLU A 22 -8.02 10.21 -3.44
C GLU A 22 -8.52 8.83 -2.99
N CYS A 23 -7.65 8.03 -2.38
CA CYS A 23 -7.96 6.68 -1.91
C CYS A 23 -8.51 6.64 -0.49
N ARG A 24 -8.54 7.75 0.24
CA ARG A 24 -8.74 7.77 1.70
C ARG A 24 -9.97 7.04 2.20
N HIS A 25 -11.05 7.05 1.45
CA HIS A 25 -12.29 6.40 1.86
C HIS A 25 -12.21 4.87 1.89
N PHE A 26 -11.23 4.29 1.20
CA PHE A 26 -10.95 2.86 1.21
C PHE A 26 -9.90 2.45 2.23
N LEU A 27 -9.34 3.40 2.99
CA LEU A 27 -8.25 3.16 3.92
C LEU A 27 -8.77 3.11 5.36
N HIS A 28 -8.02 2.44 6.24
CA HIS A 28 -8.33 2.39 7.67
C HIS A 28 -8.35 3.77 8.31
N ASN A 29 -7.50 4.67 7.83
CA ASN A 29 -7.50 6.07 8.21
C ASN A 29 -7.96 6.91 7.01
N ALA A 30 -9.18 7.42 7.07
CA ALA A 30 -9.79 8.21 6.00
C ALA A 30 -9.57 9.72 6.18
N THR A 31 -8.71 10.16 7.10
CA THR A 31 -8.42 11.59 7.26
C THR A 31 -7.65 12.10 6.06
N GLU A 32 -7.85 13.38 5.72
CA GLU A 32 -7.11 14.04 4.66
C GLU A 32 -5.72 14.46 5.18
N PHE A 33 -4.68 14.18 4.40
CA PHE A 33 -3.31 14.54 4.76
C PHE A 33 -2.92 15.86 4.07
N SER A 34 -2.17 16.70 4.80
CA SER A 34 -1.52 17.88 4.20
C SER A 34 -0.12 17.50 3.74
N LEU A 35 0.39 18.23 2.75
CA LEU A 35 1.76 18.05 2.28
C LEU A 35 2.78 18.37 3.37
N GLU A 36 2.55 19.45 4.12
CA GLU A 36 3.43 19.84 5.23
C GLU A 36 3.51 18.76 6.31
N GLY A 37 2.34 18.26 6.76
CA GLY A 37 2.29 17.18 7.74
C GLY A 37 2.96 15.91 7.24
N CYS A 38 2.81 15.60 5.97
CA CYS A 38 3.45 14.45 5.34
C CYS A 38 4.98 14.60 5.29
N ARG A 39 5.47 15.79 4.95
CA ARG A 39 6.91 16.09 4.97
C ARG A 39 7.51 15.92 6.36
N ASP A 40 6.85 16.46 7.38
CA ASP A 40 7.29 16.33 8.77
C ASP A 40 7.33 14.87 9.21
N TRP A 41 6.28 14.11 8.91
CA TRP A 41 6.21 12.68 9.18
C TRP A 41 7.34 11.91 8.48
N PHE A 42 7.58 12.19 7.21
CA PHE A 42 8.62 11.52 6.42
C PHE A 42 10.02 11.74 7.00
N LYS A 43 10.34 12.97 7.39
CA LYS A 43 11.63 13.30 8.00
C LYS A 43 11.80 12.64 9.37
N ARG A 44 10.73 12.63 10.17
CA ARG A 44 10.77 12.08 11.52
C ARG A 44 10.87 10.55 11.53
N THR A 45 10.17 9.88 10.63
CA THR A 45 10.05 8.42 10.65
C THR A 45 10.95 7.69 9.67
N ASN A 46 11.44 8.37 8.64
CA ASN A 46 12.23 7.77 7.56
C ASN A 46 11.64 6.42 7.08
N PRO A 47 10.39 6.38 6.61
CA PRO A 47 9.71 5.13 6.33
C PRO A 47 10.25 4.46 5.05
N ARG A 48 10.14 3.14 4.99
CA ARG A 48 10.46 2.38 3.77
C ARG A 48 9.23 2.33 2.86
N PHE A 49 9.06 3.38 2.08
CA PHE A 49 8.03 3.44 1.05
C PHE A 49 8.70 3.34 -0.32
N TYR A 50 7.94 2.88 -1.30
CA TYR A 50 8.43 2.72 -2.66
C TYR A 50 7.50 3.46 -3.62
N ALA A 51 8.09 4.14 -4.60
CA ALA A 51 7.33 4.69 -5.72
C ALA A 51 7.15 3.61 -6.77
N ILE A 52 5.97 3.57 -7.36
CA ILE A 52 5.64 2.67 -8.48
C ILE A 52 5.67 3.50 -9.76
N GLU A 53 6.45 3.03 -10.73
CA GLU A 53 6.55 3.69 -12.04
C GLU A 53 6.15 2.73 -13.15
N ASN A 54 5.49 3.27 -14.16
CA ASN A 54 5.21 2.57 -15.42
C ASN A 54 5.87 3.36 -16.53
N ASN A 55 6.86 2.76 -17.21
CA ASN A 55 7.66 3.44 -18.24
C ASN A 55 8.25 4.75 -17.74
N GLY A 56 8.73 4.79 -16.50
CA GLY A 56 9.33 5.96 -15.87
C GLY A 56 8.38 7.01 -15.33
N ILE A 57 7.08 6.80 -15.45
CA ILE A 57 6.04 7.72 -14.94
C ILE A 57 5.51 7.17 -13.63
N ARG A 58 5.48 8.02 -12.59
CA ARG A 58 4.89 7.65 -11.29
C ARG A 58 3.40 7.37 -11.45
N ILE A 59 2.97 6.20 -10.96
CA ILE A 59 1.57 5.79 -11.01
C ILE A 59 0.98 5.50 -9.64
N GLY A 60 1.81 5.35 -8.62
CA GLY A 60 1.37 5.03 -7.27
C GLY A 60 2.53 4.84 -6.33
N TYR A 61 2.24 4.23 -5.18
CA TYR A 61 3.25 3.95 -4.17
C TYR A 61 2.89 2.70 -3.37
N PHE A 62 3.91 2.10 -2.74
CA PHE A 62 3.75 1.07 -1.72
C PHE A 62 4.18 1.60 -0.36
N ARG A 63 3.43 1.24 0.65
CA ARG A 63 3.78 1.39 2.06
C ARG A 63 4.38 0.09 2.55
N THR A 64 5.38 0.18 3.40
CA THR A 64 5.81 -0.94 4.23
C THR A 64 5.89 -0.49 5.68
N SER A 65 5.66 -1.39 6.61
CA SER A 65 5.70 -1.08 8.04
C SER A 65 5.95 -2.34 8.84
N GLU A 66 6.14 -2.17 10.14
CA GLU A 66 6.26 -3.27 11.09
C GLU A 66 7.27 -4.32 10.64
N TRP A 67 8.45 -3.86 10.21
CA TRP A 67 9.53 -4.74 9.78
C TRP A 67 10.03 -5.60 10.94
N GLN A 68 10.01 -6.91 10.73
CA GLN A 68 10.64 -7.91 11.57
C GLN A 68 11.82 -8.51 10.81
N GLN A 69 12.46 -9.53 11.37
CA GLN A 69 13.66 -10.12 10.75
C GLN A 69 13.39 -10.61 9.31
N ASP A 70 12.27 -11.26 9.06
CA ASP A 70 11.94 -11.86 7.77
C ASP A 70 10.51 -11.58 7.32
N SER A 71 9.86 -10.56 7.88
CA SER A 71 8.49 -10.20 7.54
C SER A 71 8.27 -8.70 7.58
N CYS A 72 7.24 -8.24 6.88
CA CYS A 72 6.75 -6.86 6.99
C CYS A 72 5.28 -6.79 6.58
N TRP A 73 4.65 -5.68 6.90
CA TRP A 73 3.32 -5.33 6.44
C TRP A 73 3.43 -4.45 5.20
N VAL A 74 2.55 -4.67 4.24
CA VAL A 74 2.54 -3.92 2.98
C VAL A 74 1.16 -3.36 2.69
N GLY A 75 1.12 -2.32 1.89
CA GLY A 75 -0.08 -1.75 1.33
C GLY A 75 0.29 -0.84 0.19
N GLY A 76 -0.65 -0.49 -0.67
CA GLY A 76 -0.32 0.36 -1.80
C GLY A 76 -1.55 0.97 -2.43
N ASP A 77 -1.35 2.07 -3.12
CA ASP A 77 -2.40 2.81 -3.79
C ASP A 77 -1.90 3.26 -5.16
N LEU A 78 -2.81 3.25 -6.15
CA LEU A 78 -2.57 3.80 -7.48
C LEU A 78 -3.35 5.09 -7.68
N HIS A 79 -2.74 6.01 -8.42
CA HIS A 79 -3.45 7.18 -8.93
C HIS A 79 -4.63 6.73 -9.79
N ARG A 80 -5.76 7.44 -9.68
CA ARG A 80 -7.03 7.07 -10.34
C ARG A 80 -6.90 6.80 -11.84
N ASN A 81 -6.01 7.53 -12.53
CA ASN A 81 -5.82 7.39 -13.98
C ASN A 81 -5.22 6.05 -14.39
N TYR A 82 -4.70 5.28 -13.43
CA TYR A 82 -3.97 4.03 -13.69
C TYR A 82 -4.66 2.81 -13.10
N ARG A 83 -5.85 2.98 -12.50
CA ARG A 83 -6.61 1.87 -11.93
C ARG A 83 -7.36 1.08 -13.00
N GLY A 84 -7.68 -0.18 -12.68
CA GLY A 84 -8.47 -1.03 -13.56
C GLY A 84 -7.76 -1.54 -14.81
N LYS A 85 -6.42 -1.47 -14.85
CA LYS A 85 -5.61 -1.86 -16.02
C LYS A 85 -4.64 -3.00 -15.72
N GLY A 86 -4.76 -3.64 -14.55
CA GLY A 86 -3.85 -4.72 -14.14
C GLY A 86 -2.48 -4.25 -13.68
N LEU A 87 -2.25 -2.94 -13.57
CA LEU A 87 -0.93 -2.39 -13.22
C LEU A 87 -0.54 -2.69 -11.78
N MET A 88 -1.51 -2.67 -10.85
CA MET A 88 -1.22 -2.96 -9.44
C MET A 88 -0.78 -4.40 -9.23
N LYS A 89 -1.38 -5.34 -9.95
CA LYS A 89 -0.95 -6.74 -9.89
C LYS A 89 0.51 -6.88 -10.34
N ALA A 90 0.87 -6.26 -11.46
CA ALA A 90 2.24 -6.26 -11.96
C ALA A 90 3.20 -5.59 -10.95
N ALA A 91 2.78 -4.48 -10.34
CA ALA A 91 3.58 -3.78 -9.34
C ALA A 91 3.83 -4.65 -8.09
N TYR A 92 2.84 -5.41 -7.64
CA TYR A 92 3.03 -6.33 -6.51
C TYR A 92 4.05 -7.43 -6.81
N PHE A 93 4.08 -7.95 -8.02
CA PHE A 93 5.11 -8.93 -8.39
C PHE A 93 6.52 -8.32 -8.29
N GLU A 94 6.69 -7.08 -8.73
CA GLU A 94 7.96 -6.37 -8.58
C GLU A 94 8.31 -6.11 -7.10
N LEU A 95 7.31 -5.76 -6.29
CA LEU A 95 7.49 -5.59 -4.85
C LEU A 95 7.95 -6.90 -4.20
N PHE A 96 7.31 -8.01 -4.52
CA PHE A 96 7.68 -9.31 -3.96
C PHE A 96 9.12 -9.68 -4.31
N GLU A 97 9.55 -9.46 -5.54
CA GLU A 97 10.94 -9.72 -5.94
C GLU A 97 11.93 -8.84 -5.16
N LYS A 98 11.57 -7.58 -4.96
CA LYS A 98 12.40 -6.66 -4.17
C LYS A 98 12.48 -7.11 -2.70
N LEU A 99 11.36 -7.49 -2.12
CA LEU A 99 11.30 -7.96 -0.73
C LEU A 99 12.06 -9.27 -0.53
N LYS A 100 11.98 -10.20 -1.48
CA LYS A 100 12.78 -11.43 -1.45
C LYS A 100 14.28 -11.15 -1.40
N LYS A 101 14.75 -10.17 -2.17
CA LYS A 101 16.15 -9.73 -2.16
C LYS A 101 16.57 -9.14 -0.81
N LEU A 102 15.62 -8.65 -0.01
CA LEU A 102 15.83 -8.16 1.34
C LEU A 102 15.63 -9.26 2.40
N ASN A 103 15.51 -10.52 1.97
CA ASN A 103 15.30 -11.69 2.82
C ASN A 103 13.94 -11.72 3.53
N VAL A 104 12.95 -11.03 3.00
CA VAL A 104 11.57 -11.12 3.48
C VAL A 104 10.97 -12.44 2.99
N LYS A 105 10.39 -13.20 3.91
CA LYS A 105 9.75 -14.49 3.62
C LYS A 105 8.24 -14.43 3.73
N THR A 106 7.71 -13.53 4.55
CA THR A 106 6.29 -13.42 4.83
C THR A 106 5.86 -11.97 4.74
N VAL A 107 4.76 -11.72 4.04
CA VAL A 107 4.16 -10.39 3.98
C VAL A 107 2.73 -10.43 4.49
N PHE A 108 2.35 -9.39 5.21
CA PHE A 108 1.01 -9.18 5.75
C PHE A 108 0.41 -7.93 5.16
N LEU A 109 -0.91 -7.90 5.08
CA LEU A 109 -1.65 -6.68 4.78
C LEU A 109 -3.01 -6.70 5.47
N SER A 110 -3.63 -5.53 5.53
CA SER A 110 -5.01 -5.37 5.99
C SER A 110 -5.83 -4.68 4.92
N VAL A 111 -7.05 -5.10 4.75
CA VAL A 111 -7.99 -4.48 3.82
C VAL A 111 -9.36 -4.37 4.47
N LEU A 112 -10.04 -3.24 4.27
CA LEU A 112 -11.41 -3.09 4.75
C LEU A 112 -12.35 -3.96 3.92
N SER A 113 -13.31 -4.62 4.57
CA SER A 113 -14.18 -5.61 3.94
C SER A 113 -15.01 -5.06 2.78
N PHE A 114 -15.35 -3.77 2.80
CA PHE A 114 -16.08 -3.15 1.71
C PHE A 114 -15.21 -2.83 0.48
N ASN A 115 -13.89 -2.91 0.60
CA ASN A 115 -12.98 -2.72 -0.53
C ASN A 115 -12.79 -4.03 -1.28
N GLU A 116 -13.84 -4.47 -1.96
CA GLU A 116 -13.89 -5.77 -2.64
C GLU A 116 -12.86 -5.88 -3.77
N VAL A 117 -12.61 -4.79 -4.48
CA VAL A 117 -11.63 -4.77 -5.59
C VAL A 117 -10.24 -5.13 -5.07
N ALA A 118 -9.81 -4.50 -3.98
CA ALA A 118 -8.52 -4.78 -3.37
C ALA A 118 -8.47 -6.20 -2.79
N PHE A 119 -9.50 -6.62 -2.07
CA PHE A 119 -9.57 -7.97 -1.50
C PHE A 119 -9.43 -9.04 -2.57
N ASN A 120 -10.14 -8.90 -3.69
CA ASN A 120 -10.06 -9.85 -4.80
C ASN A 120 -8.69 -9.85 -5.47
N LEU A 121 -8.06 -8.69 -5.59
CA LEU A 121 -6.68 -8.60 -6.08
C LEU A 121 -5.73 -9.39 -5.18
N TYR A 122 -5.82 -9.20 -3.87
CA TYR A 122 -4.94 -9.90 -2.93
C TYR A 122 -5.13 -11.41 -2.97
N LYS A 123 -6.36 -11.88 -3.10
CA LYS A 123 -6.64 -13.31 -3.31
C LYS A 123 -5.95 -13.85 -4.58
N ARG A 124 -6.04 -13.12 -5.68
CA ARG A 124 -5.38 -13.51 -6.94
C ARG A 124 -3.86 -13.52 -6.82
N LEU A 125 -3.31 -12.67 -5.95
CA LEU A 125 -1.87 -12.63 -5.68
C LEU A 125 -1.41 -13.76 -4.74
N GLY A 126 -2.33 -14.55 -4.20
CA GLY A 126 -2.02 -15.68 -3.33
C GLY A 126 -2.07 -15.37 -1.84
N PHE A 127 -2.56 -14.20 -1.44
CA PHE A 127 -2.81 -13.92 -0.03
C PHE A 127 -3.98 -14.76 0.49
N GLN A 128 -3.85 -15.21 1.73
CA GLN A 128 -4.89 -15.96 2.45
C GLN A 128 -5.39 -15.12 3.63
N THR A 129 -6.66 -15.25 3.95
CA THR A 129 -7.22 -14.58 5.13
C THR A 129 -6.66 -15.20 6.40
N LEU A 130 -6.08 -14.37 7.25
CA LEU A 130 -5.54 -14.75 8.54
C LEU A 130 -6.56 -14.52 9.65
N SER A 131 -7.20 -13.35 9.67
CA SER A 131 -8.18 -12.97 10.68
C SER A 131 -9.09 -11.87 10.14
N ILE A 132 -10.22 -11.67 10.83
CA ILE A 132 -11.15 -10.56 10.56
C ILE A 132 -11.45 -9.90 11.90
N THR A 133 -11.30 -8.59 11.98
CA THR A 133 -11.53 -7.83 13.20
C THR A 133 -12.50 -6.69 12.95
N ASP A 134 -13.29 -6.35 13.98
CA ASP A 134 -14.14 -5.17 13.95
C ASP A 134 -13.27 -3.93 14.16
N VAL A 135 -13.47 -2.92 13.32
CA VAL A 135 -12.71 -1.67 13.39
C VAL A 135 -13.62 -0.48 13.19
N GLN A 136 -13.16 0.66 13.67
CA GLN A 136 -13.75 1.96 13.35
C GLN A 136 -12.78 2.71 12.43
N GLN A 137 -13.25 3.09 11.25
CA GLN A 137 -12.44 3.86 10.31
C GLN A 137 -12.17 5.25 10.89
N SER A 138 -10.90 5.64 11.01
CA SER A 138 -10.53 6.98 11.46
C SER A 138 -10.96 8.01 10.40
N GLY A 139 -11.41 9.17 10.85
CA GLY A 139 -11.84 10.28 9.98
C GLY A 139 -13.32 10.25 9.64
N THR A 140 -13.95 9.09 9.51
CA THR A 140 -15.39 8.94 9.23
C THR A 140 -16.14 8.35 10.41
N ASN A 141 -15.44 7.71 11.33
CA ASN A 141 -16.00 6.93 12.45
C ASN A 141 -16.92 5.78 12.01
N LYS A 142 -16.81 5.36 10.75
CA LYS A 142 -17.58 4.26 10.21
C LYS A 142 -17.16 2.93 10.84
N LEU A 143 -18.13 2.17 11.33
CA LEU A 143 -17.90 0.81 11.84
C LEU A 143 -17.87 -0.16 10.65
N THR A 144 -16.84 -1.00 10.60
CA THR A 144 -16.65 -1.95 9.51
C THR A 144 -15.76 -3.11 9.98
N ASN A 145 -15.35 -3.96 9.07
CA ASN A 145 -14.43 -5.05 9.34
C ASN A 145 -13.11 -4.84 8.61
N SER A 146 -12.02 -5.21 9.27
CA SER A 146 -10.69 -5.26 8.69
C SER A 146 -10.28 -6.73 8.51
N ILE A 147 -9.86 -7.08 7.30
CA ILE A 147 -9.40 -8.43 6.96
C ILE A 147 -7.89 -8.39 6.94
N GLN A 148 -7.26 -9.18 7.82
CA GLN A 148 -5.82 -9.37 7.82
C GLN A 148 -5.49 -10.54 6.91
N MET A 149 -4.52 -10.36 6.02
CA MET A 149 -4.13 -11.38 5.05
C MET A 149 -2.62 -11.61 5.11
N VAL A 150 -2.20 -12.80 4.71
CA VAL A 150 -0.81 -13.24 4.76
C VAL A 150 -0.43 -13.96 3.47
N LYS A 151 0.81 -13.77 3.05
CA LYS A 151 1.40 -14.49 1.92
C LYS A 151 2.84 -14.85 2.24
N GLU A 152 3.19 -16.11 1.96
CA GLU A 152 4.58 -16.56 1.95
C GLU A 152 5.21 -16.22 0.58
N LEU A 153 6.39 -15.65 0.61
CA LEU A 153 7.12 -15.30 -0.61
C LEU A 153 8.01 -16.43 -1.12
#